data_cec365352e2aa9bb67d82e3863a08b81
#
_entry.id   cec365352e2aa9bb67d82e3863a08b81
#
_cell.length_a   1.000
_cell.length_b   1.000
_cell.length_c   1.000
_cell.angle_alpha   90.00
_cell.angle_beta   90.00
_cell.angle_gamma   90.00
#
_symmetry.space_group_name_H-M   'P 1'
#
loop_
_entity.id
_entity.type
_entity.pdbx_description
1 polymer ?
#
loop_
_entity_poly.entity_id
_entity_poly.type
_entity_poly.pdbx_seq_one_letter_code
_entity_poly.pdbx_strand_id
1 'polypeptide(L)'
;MANRKYLFFADVAKQLGHNELAKLFRETAAQETEHAFAHFRLLHPDLVIGDAAKLNDEQKNAILKQCLDLAIEGETYEYTTMYPEFAAQARADRDQGAEAEFQEQVDESKDHAGIFHTAAKNFGLLSPIEQHHAERYGVALKALEGGGKAGEADEPVSGLGICKVCSMIYDPKDGDPDSGIEPGTPFESIPDDWCCTICGARKASFVPYREAELKTA
;
A
#
# COMPACT_ATOMS: atom_id res chain seq x y z
N MET A 1 -4.42 -1.43 19.57
CA MET A 1 -5.10 -0.20 20.09
C MET A 1 -4.86 0.08 21.57
N ALA A 2 -4.88 -0.94 22.47
CA ALA A 2 -4.71 -0.71 23.91
C ALA A 2 -3.41 0.03 24.25
N ASN A 3 -2.27 -0.38 23.69
CA ASN A 3 -0.98 0.23 23.95
C ASN A 3 -0.95 1.74 23.63
N ARG A 4 -1.57 2.18 22.53
CA ARG A 4 -1.61 3.60 22.14
C ARG A 4 -2.45 4.43 23.10
N LYS A 5 -3.59 3.90 23.56
CA LYS A 5 -4.40 4.56 24.62
C LYS A 5 -3.60 4.75 25.89
N TYR A 6 -2.88 3.72 26.34
CA TYR A 6 -2.10 3.82 27.58
C TYR A 6 -0.91 4.77 27.45
N LEU A 7 -0.25 4.84 26.28
CA LEU A 7 0.77 5.87 26.03
C LEU A 7 0.18 7.28 26.10
N PHE A 8 -0.99 7.50 25.52
CA PHE A 8 -1.69 8.78 25.63
C PHE A 8 -2.08 9.11 27.08
N PHE A 9 -2.61 8.14 27.83
CA PHE A 9 -2.93 8.33 29.24
C PHE A 9 -1.69 8.60 30.09
N ALA A 10 -0.55 7.99 29.76
CA ALA A 10 0.73 8.27 30.40
C ALA A 10 1.16 9.74 30.22
N ASP A 11 0.96 10.26 29.01
CA ASP A 11 1.26 11.66 28.70
C ASP A 11 0.37 12.62 29.48
N VAL A 12 -0.95 12.36 29.50
CA VAL A 12 -1.90 13.14 30.31
C VAL A 12 -1.52 13.11 31.80
N ALA A 13 -1.23 11.94 32.37
CA ALA A 13 -0.83 11.79 33.76
C ALA A 13 0.46 12.56 34.05
N LYS A 14 1.43 12.54 33.16
CA LYS A 14 2.68 13.29 33.25
C LYS A 14 2.42 14.80 33.24
N GLN A 15 1.59 15.30 32.33
CA GLN A 15 1.24 16.73 32.28
C GLN A 15 0.53 17.22 33.53
N LEU A 16 -0.23 16.33 34.21
CA LEU A 16 -0.89 16.59 35.47
C LEU A 16 0.01 16.38 36.69
N GLY A 17 1.30 16.05 36.53
CA GLY A 17 2.27 15.84 37.58
C GLY A 17 2.22 14.48 38.28
N HIS A 18 1.43 13.52 37.78
CA HIS A 18 1.28 12.18 38.34
C HIS A 18 2.27 11.18 37.73
N ASN A 19 3.57 11.34 38.03
CA ASN A 19 4.64 10.56 37.38
C ASN A 19 4.55 9.04 37.60
N GLU A 20 4.13 8.59 38.79
CA GLU A 20 3.96 7.18 39.10
C GLU A 20 2.82 6.55 38.26
N LEU A 21 1.72 7.28 38.12
CA LEU A 21 0.62 6.83 37.25
C LEU A 21 1.04 6.82 35.78
N ALA A 22 1.82 7.81 35.33
CA ALA A 22 2.37 7.83 33.96
C ALA A 22 3.30 6.62 33.72
N LYS A 23 4.10 6.25 34.73
CA LYS A 23 4.95 5.05 34.65
C LYS A 23 4.12 3.77 34.53
N LEU A 24 3.09 3.60 35.36
CA LEU A 24 2.19 2.46 35.31
C LEU A 24 1.57 2.29 33.92
N PHE A 25 1.05 3.38 33.33
CA PHE A 25 0.48 3.34 31.98
C PHE A 25 1.52 2.95 30.92
N ARG A 26 2.77 3.40 30.98
CA ARG A 26 3.83 3.00 30.04
C ARG A 26 4.18 1.52 30.18
N GLU A 27 4.31 1.02 31.40
CA GLU A 27 4.59 -0.40 31.66
C GLU A 27 3.48 -1.30 31.11
N THR A 28 2.22 -0.89 31.33
CA THR A 28 1.06 -1.63 30.77
C THR A 28 1.04 -1.54 29.24
N ALA A 29 1.36 -0.39 28.64
CA ALA A 29 1.46 -0.24 27.20
C ALA A 29 2.52 -1.18 26.58
N ALA A 30 3.66 -1.37 27.27
CA ALA A 30 4.70 -2.29 26.83
C ALA A 30 4.19 -3.76 26.85
N GLN A 31 3.45 -4.16 27.87
CA GLN A 31 2.84 -5.49 27.94
C GLN A 31 1.83 -5.71 26.79
N GLU A 32 1.00 -4.73 26.48
CA GLU A 32 0.07 -4.81 25.35
C GLU A 32 0.78 -4.92 24.00
N THR A 33 1.97 -4.33 23.86
CA THR A 33 2.81 -4.52 22.68
C THR A 33 3.28 -5.97 22.55
N GLU A 34 3.73 -6.60 23.64
CA GLU A 34 4.11 -8.01 23.63
C GLU A 34 2.93 -8.95 23.30
N HIS A 35 1.74 -8.65 23.81
CA HIS A 35 0.51 -9.37 23.45
C HIS A 35 0.24 -9.27 21.95
N ALA A 36 0.33 -8.07 21.37
CA ALA A 36 0.14 -7.86 19.94
C ALA A 36 1.16 -8.65 19.11
N PHE A 37 2.44 -8.62 19.49
CA PHE A 37 3.49 -9.40 18.82
C PHE A 37 3.26 -10.92 18.96
N ALA A 38 2.77 -11.39 20.10
CA ALA A 38 2.43 -12.81 20.28
C ALA A 38 1.33 -13.23 19.30
N HIS A 39 0.28 -12.42 19.17
CA HIS A 39 -0.80 -12.68 18.20
C HIS A 39 -0.29 -12.64 16.77
N PHE A 40 0.56 -11.65 16.43
CA PHE A 40 1.11 -11.52 15.09
C PHE A 40 2.00 -12.70 14.69
N ARG A 41 2.81 -13.23 15.63
CA ARG A 41 3.61 -14.46 15.41
C ARG A 41 2.75 -15.69 15.16
N LEU A 42 1.55 -15.76 15.77
CA LEU A 42 0.61 -16.86 15.52
C LEU A 42 -0.04 -16.77 14.14
N LEU A 43 -0.31 -15.56 13.67
CA LEU A 43 -0.87 -15.32 12.33
C LEU A 43 0.17 -15.51 11.22
N HIS A 44 1.44 -15.21 11.51
CA HIS A 44 2.54 -15.24 10.55
C HIS A 44 3.72 -16.07 11.11
N PRO A 45 3.56 -17.40 11.25
CA PRO A 45 4.61 -18.24 11.82
C PRO A 45 5.89 -18.28 10.97
N ASP A 46 5.78 -18.03 9.68
CA ASP A 46 6.84 -17.91 8.68
C ASP A 46 7.71 -16.65 8.85
N LEU A 47 7.21 -15.63 9.53
CA LEU A 47 7.99 -14.45 9.92
C LEU A 47 8.74 -14.62 11.25
N VAL A 48 8.57 -15.76 11.94
CA VAL A 48 9.27 -16.04 13.20
C VAL A 48 10.67 -16.58 12.92
N ILE A 49 11.68 -15.72 13.02
CA ILE A 49 13.08 -16.08 12.78
C ILE A 49 13.69 -16.70 14.03
N GLY A 50 14.09 -17.99 13.93
CA GLY A 50 14.78 -18.68 15.03
C GLY A 50 16.25 -18.30 15.12
N ASP A 51 17.01 -18.51 14.04
CA ASP A 51 18.45 -18.20 13.94
C ASP A 51 18.74 -17.60 12.55
N ALA A 52 18.85 -16.28 12.49
CA ALA A 52 19.09 -15.56 11.24
C ALA A 52 20.42 -15.93 10.55
N ALA A 53 21.42 -16.44 11.31
CA ALA A 53 22.70 -16.85 10.74
C ALA A 53 22.62 -18.13 9.90
N LYS A 54 21.54 -18.90 10.06
CA LYS A 54 21.29 -20.14 9.28
C LYS A 54 20.51 -19.89 8.00
N LEU A 55 19.98 -18.69 7.81
CA LEU A 55 19.25 -18.34 6.61
C LEU A 55 20.21 -17.91 5.51
N ASN A 56 20.00 -18.42 4.30
CA ASN A 56 20.67 -17.90 3.10
C ASN A 56 20.01 -16.57 2.67
N ASP A 57 20.60 -15.88 1.69
CA ASP A 57 20.13 -14.56 1.28
C ASP A 57 18.75 -14.61 0.59
N GLU A 58 18.45 -15.68 -0.15
CA GLU A 58 17.13 -15.91 -0.75
C GLU A 58 16.03 -16.02 0.31
N GLN A 59 16.29 -16.80 1.37
CA GLN A 59 15.35 -16.94 2.49
C GLN A 59 15.16 -15.62 3.25
N LYS A 60 16.24 -14.87 3.47
CA LYS A 60 16.14 -13.53 4.10
C LYS A 60 15.31 -12.58 3.24
N ASN A 61 15.56 -12.56 1.94
CA ASN A 61 14.83 -11.71 1.01
C ASN A 61 13.34 -12.09 0.93
N ALA A 62 13.01 -13.38 0.94
CA ALA A 62 11.61 -13.83 0.97
C ALA A 62 10.87 -13.33 2.23
N ILE A 63 11.50 -13.42 3.41
CA ILE A 63 10.92 -12.91 4.66
C ILE A 63 10.74 -11.39 4.61
N LEU A 64 11.74 -10.64 4.13
CA LEU A 64 11.67 -9.19 4.02
C LEU A 64 10.61 -8.75 3.00
N LYS A 65 10.51 -9.47 1.88
CA LYS A 65 9.44 -9.23 0.90
C LYS A 65 8.09 -9.39 1.53
N GLN A 66 7.84 -10.46 2.25
CA GLN A 66 6.56 -10.69 2.92
C GLN A 66 6.23 -9.61 3.94
N CYS A 67 7.22 -9.09 4.68
CA CYS A 67 6.99 -7.95 5.58
C CYS A 67 6.54 -6.70 4.80
N LEU A 68 7.15 -6.43 3.65
CA LEU A 68 6.78 -5.29 2.81
C LEU A 68 5.40 -5.49 2.15
N ASP A 69 5.11 -6.68 1.65
CA ASP A 69 3.81 -7.02 1.08
C ASP A 69 2.67 -6.79 2.08
N LEU A 70 2.83 -7.29 3.32
CA LEU A 70 1.85 -7.08 4.39
C LEU A 70 1.70 -5.60 4.79
N ALA A 71 2.79 -4.83 4.76
CA ALA A 71 2.73 -3.40 5.04
C ALA A 71 1.99 -2.65 3.91
N ILE A 72 2.29 -2.95 2.65
CA ILE A 72 1.60 -2.37 1.48
C ILE A 72 0.12 -2.73 1.49
N GLU A 73 -0.22 -4.00 1.78
CA GLU A 73 -1.61 -4.46 1.87
C GLU A 73 -2.37 -3.70 2.96
N GLY A 74 -1.77 -3.54 4.15
CA GLY A 74 -2.38 -2.82 5.27
C GLY A 74 -2.65 -1.36 4.93
N GLU A 75 -1.65 -0.63 4.46
CA GLU A 75 -1.79 0.78 4.07
C GLU A 75 -2.78 0.94 2.90
N THR A 76 -2.76 0.00 1.94
CA THR A 76 -3.73 0.01 0.82
C THR A 76 -5.15 -0.14 1.33
N TYR A 77 -5.41 -1.06 2.25
CA TYR A 77 -6.72 -1.20 2.88
C TYR A 77 -7.14 0.06 3.64
N GLU A 78 -6.19 0.69 4.35
CA GLU A 78 -6.45 1.91 5.11
C GLU A 78 -6.91 3.06 4.21
N TYR A 79 -6.18 3.36 3.13
CA TYR A 79 -6.55 4.50 2.27
C TYR A 79 -7.66 4.20 1.26
N THR A 80 -7.91 2.92 0.92
CA THR A 80 -8.98 2.59 -0.06
C THR A 80 -10.33 2.27 0.60
N THR A 81 -10.32 1.82 1.84
CA THR A 81 -11.51 1.27 2.50
C THR A 81 -11.74 1.88 3.88
N MET A 82 -10.81 1.67 4.81
CA MET A 82 -11.03 1.96 6.22
C MET A 82 -11.24 3.46 6.50
N TYR A 83 -10.30 4.31 6.12
CA TYR A 83 -10.41 5.75 6.36
C TYR A 83 -11.48 6.43 5.52
N PRO A 84 -11.71 6.09 4.22
CA PRO A 84 -12.86 6.57 3.48
C PRO A 84 -14.20 6.23 4.12
N GLU A 85 -14.37 5.03 4.68
CA GLU A 85 -15.59 4.65 5.40
C GLU A 85 -15.74 5.46 6.69
N PHE A 86 -14.68 5.66 7.46
CA PHE A 86 -14.70 6.49 8.66
C PHE A 86 -15.00 7.96 8.36
N ALA A 87 -14.40 8.52 7.31
CA ALA A 87 -14.71 9.88 6.87
C ALA A 87 -16.20 10.04 6.43
N ALA A 88 -16.73 9.04 5.73
CA ALA A 88 -18.13 9.03 5.34
C ALA A 88 -19.06 8.97 6.55
N GLN A 89 -18.73 8.17 7.58
CA GLN A 89 -19.49 8.09 8.82
C GLN A 89 -19.40 9.42 9.60
N ALA A 90 -18.21 10.00 9.75
CA ALA A 90 -18.02 11.29 10.42
C ALA A 90 -18.84 12.40 9.74
N ARG A 91 -18.90 12.41 8.41
CA ARG A 91 -19.76 13.32 7.64
C ARG A 91 -21.24 13.11 7.95
N ALA A 92 -21.69 11.87 8.02
CA ALA A 92 -23.09 11.55 8.37
C ALA A 92 -23.43 12.01 9.79
N ASP A 93 -22.49 11.88 10.72
CA ASP A 93 -22.61 12.32 12.12
C ASP A 93 -22.40 13.84 12.29
N ARG A 94 -22.02 14.56 11.23
CA ARG A 94 -21.72 16.00 11.21
C ARG A 94 -20.54 16.38 12.09
N ASP A 95 -19.59 15.46 12.27
CA ASP A 95 -18.31 15.70 12.94
C ASP A 95 -17.25 16.11 11.92
N GLN A 96 -17.17 17.41 11.67
CA GLN A 96 -16.20 17.98 10.69
C GLN A 96 -14.74 17.76 11.12
N GLY A 97 -14.47 17.70 12.43
CA GLY A 97 -13.11 17.45 12.93
C GLY A 97 -12.65 16.04 12.61
N ALA A 98 -13.51 15.05 12.91
CA ALA A 98 -13.20 13.66 12.58
C ALA A 98 -13.15 13.41 11.06
N GLU A 99 -14.05 14.05 10.28
CA GLU A 99 -14.01 13.93 8.82
C GLU A 99 -12.69 14.44 8.23
N ALA A 100 -12.20 15.60 8.68
CA ALA A 100 -10.94 16.16 8.21
C ALA A 100 -9.75 15.28 8.60
N GLU A 101 -9.70 14.79 9.83
CA GLU A 101 -8.67 13.88 10.33
C GLU A 101 -8.60 12.59 9.51
N PHE A 102 -9.75 11.93 9.25
CA PHE A 102 -9.76 10.71 8.45
C PHE A 102 -9.39 10.96 6.99
N GLN A 103 -9.71 12.12 6.44
CA GLN A 103 -9.30 12.46 5.08
C GLN A 103 -7.79 12.66 4.98
N GLU A 104 -7.14 13.28 5.98
CA GLU A 104 -5.69 13.41 6.06
C GLU A 104 -5.03 12.02 6.17
N GLN A 105 -5.59 11.12 6.96
CA GLN A 105 -5.09 9.74 7.10
C GLN A 105 -5.23 8.93 5.80
N VAL A 106 -6.21 9.20 4.94
CA VAL A 106 -6.27 8.61 3.58
C VAL A 106 -5.02 8.98 2.79
N ASP A 107 -4.64 10.26 2.80
CA ASP A 107 -3.47 10.73 2.03
C ASP A 107 -2.17 10.19 2.63
N GLU A 108 -2.02 10.18 3.95
CA GLU A 108 -0.85 9.63 4.65
C GLU A 108 -0.66 8.13 4.37
N SER A 109 -1.70 7.31 4.49
CA SER A 109 -1.60 5.86 4.23
C SER A 109 -1.29 5.57 2.76
N LYS A 110 -1.77 6.40 1.83
CA LYS A 110 -1.38 6.30 0.43
C LYS A 110 0.11 6.57 0.23
N ASP A 111 0.65 7.58 0.91
CA ASP A 111 2.08 7.90 0.86
C ASP A 111 2.92 6.78 1.50
N HIS A 112 2.48 6.20 2.62
CA HIS A 112 3.13 5.06 3.27
C HIS A 112 3.19 3.84 2.36
N ALA A 113 2.10 3.49 1.68
CA ALA A 113 2.09 2.41 0.69
C ALA A 113 3.13 2.66 -0.42
N GLY A 114 3.23 3.91 -0.92
CA GLY A 114 4.24 4.33 -1.89
C GLY A 114 5.67 4.22 -1.37
N ILE A 115 5.92 4.56 -0.11
CA ILE A 115 7.22 4.42 0.55
C ILE A 115 7.62 2.94 0.62
N PHE A 116 6.74 2.04 1.06
CA PHE A 116 7.03 0.62 1.16
C PHE A 116 7.24 -0.02 -0.21
N HIS A 117 6.47 0.38 -1.21
CA HIS A 117 6.66 -0.08 -2.59
C HIS A 117 8.04 0.37 -3.14
N THR A 118 8.43 1.61 -2.88
CA THR A 118 9.75 2.15 -3.26
C THR A 118 10.87 1.40 -2.54
N ALA A 119 10.70 1.08 -1.26
CA ALA A 119 11.64 0.27 -0.50
C ALA A 119 11.79 -1.13 -1.11
N ALA A 120 10.68 -1.82 -1.41
CA ALA A 120 10.70 -3.12 -2.06
C ALA A 120 11.51 -3.09 -3.38
N LYS A 121 11.31 -2.06 -4.20
CA LYS A 121 12.08 -1.83 -5.42
C LYS A 121 13.57 -1.63 -5.13
N ASN A 122 13.91 -0.74 -4.21
CA ASN A 122 15.31 -0.38 -3.92
C ASN A 122 16.10 -1.55 -3.33
N PHE A 123 15.45 -2.43 -2.60
CA PHE A 123 16.06 -3.64 -2.04
C PHE A 123 16.01 -4.85 -2.98
N GLY A 124 15.46 -4.69 -4.20
CA GLY A 124 15.33 -5.79 -5.17
C GLY A 124 14.36 -6.89 -4.72
N LEU A 125 13.37 -6.54 -3.91
CA LEU A 125 12.39 -7.45 -3.33
C LEU A 125 11.06 -7.47 -4.10
N LEU A 126 10.96 -6.71 -5.19
CA LEU A 126 9.81 -6.77 -6.09
C LEU A 126 9.81 -8.08 -6.88
N SER A 127 8.64 -8.61 -7.18
CA SER A 127 8.50 -9.68 -8.16
C SER A 127 8.96 -9.20 -9.55
N PRO A 128 9.32 -10.08 -10.49
CA PRO A 128 9.70 -9.67 -11.84
C PRO A 128 8.64 -8.79 -12.54
N ILE A 129 7.36 -9.04 -12.28
CA ILE A 129 6.23 -8.25 -12.82
C ILE A 129 6.21 -6.85 -12.19
N GLU A 130 6.31 -6.77 -10.88
CA GLU A 130 6.36 -5.50 -10.14
C GLU A 130 7.60 -4.69 -10.50
N GLN A 131 8.75 -5.34 -10.70
CA GLN A 131 9.99 -4.70 -11.14
C GLN A 131 9.85 -4.12 -12.55
N HIS A 132 9.21 -4.82 -13.46
CA HIS A 132 8.93 -4.33 -14.81
C HIS A 132 8.00 -3.11 -14.79
N HIS A 133 6.94 -3.14 -14.00
CA HIS A 133 6.06 -1.99 -13.81
C HIS A 133 6.81 -0.79 -13.23
N ALA A 134 7.62 -1.00 -12.20
CA ALA A 134 8.42 0.06 -11.58
C ALA A 134 9.45 0.67 -12.54
N GLU A 135 10.08 -0.13 -13.41
CA GLU A 135 11.01 0.34 -14.44
C GLU A 135 10.29 1.19 -15.49
N ARG A 136 9.11 0.79 -15.94
CA ARG A 136 8.29 1.56 -16.89
C ARG A 136 7.83 2.91 -16.31
N TYR A 137 7.38 2.94 -15.05
CA TYR A 137 7.07 4.20 -14.37
C TYR A 137 8.31 5.09 -14.22
N GLY A 138 9.48 4.50 -13.92
CA GLY A 138 10.75 5.23 -13.85
C GLY A 138 11.17 5.83 -15.19
N VAL A 139 10.93 5.14 -16.31
CA VAL A 139 11.19 5.67 -17.66
C VAL A 139 10.21 6.78 -18.00
N ALA A 140 8.92 6.62 -17.71
CA ALA A 140 7.89 7.64 -17.92
C ALA A 140 8.18 8.91 -17.10
N LEU A 141 8.57 8.75 -15.83
CA LEU A 141 8.93 9.88 -14.96
C LEU A 141 10.15 10.64 -15.48
N LYS A 142 11.22 9.93 -15.91
CA LYS A 142 12.41 10.55 -16.51
C LYS A 142 12.11 11.28 -17.82
N ALA A 143 11.18 10.76 -18.63
CA ALA A 143 10.72 11.45 -19.84
C ALA A 143 9.99 12.76 -19.53
N LEU A 144 9.24 12.81 -18.41
CA LEU A 144 8.59 14.03 -17.91
C LEU A 144 9.59 15.05 -17.35
N GLU A 145 10.62 14.59 -16.62
CA GLU A 145 11.68 15.44 -16.05
C GLU A 145 12.67 15.97 -17.11
N GLY A 146 12.88 15.21 -18.20
CA GLY A 146 13.86 15.51 -19.25
C GLY A 146 13.41 16.49 -20.34
N GLY A 147 12.23 17.10 -20.24
CA GLY A 147 11.77 18.15 -21.19
C GLY A 147 11.65 17.69 -22.65
N GLY A 148 11.47 16.39 -22.90
CA GLY A 148 11.25 15.84 -24.22
C GLY A 148 9.94 16.37 -24.82
N LYS A 149 10.02 16.97 -26.02
CA LYS A 149 8.86 17.43 -26.78
C LYS A 149 7.83 16.32 -26.87
N ALA A 150 6.58 16.63 -26.49
CA ALA A 150 5.43 15.79 -26.75
C ALA A 150 5.35 15.50 -28.24
N GLY A 151 5.72 14.29 -28.63
CA GLY A 151 5.39 13.76 -29.94
C GLY A 151 3.90 13.45 -29.96
N GLU A 152 3.22 13.85 -31.01
CA GLU A 152 1.84 13.52 -31.32
C GLU A 152 1.66 11.99 -31.26
N ALA A 153 1.00 11.50 -30.20
CA ALA A 153 0.45 10.16 -30.17
C ALA A 153 -0.79 10.14 -29.29
N ASP A 154 -1.90 10.54 -29.87
CA ASP A 154 -3.21 10.61 -29.22
C ASP A 154 -3.99 9.29 -29.38
N GLU A 155 -3.31 8.20 -29.76
CA GLU A 155 -3.94 6.88 -29.88
C GLU A 155 -3.70 6.06 -28.62
N PRO A 156 -4.73 5.37 -28.09
CA PRO A 156 -4.58 4.47 -26.96
C PRO A 156 -3.59 3.36 -27.34
N VAL A 157 -2.60 3.10 -26.49
CA VAL A 157 -1.70 1.96 -26.69
C VAL A 157 -2.55 0.69 -26.57
N SER A 158 -2.67 -0.03 -27.68
CA SER A 158 -3.61 -1.13 -27.82
C SER A 158 -3.47 -2.16 -26.70
N GLY A 159 -4.56 -2.41 -25.99
CA GLY A 159 -4.68 -3.46 -24.98
C GLY A 159 -4.19 -3.10 -23.58
N LEU A 160 -3.62 -1.92 -23.36
CA LEU A 160 -3.23 -1.46 -22.02
C LEU A 160 -4.42 -0.81 -21.30
N GLY A 161 -4.57 -1.08 -19.99
CA GLY A 161 -5.57 -0.45 -19.14
C GLY A 161 -4.93 0.23 -17.93
N ILE A 162 -5.34 1.45 -17.57
CA ILE A 162 -4.88 2.14 -16.35
C ILE A 162 -5.98 2.19 -15.31
N CYS A 163 -5.65 1.80 -14.08
CA CYS A 163 -6.52 1.91 -12.91
C CYS A 163 -6.66 3.38 -12.48
N LYS A 164 -7.89 3.90 -12.43
CA LYS A 164 -8.15 5.28 -11.97
C LYS A 164 -7.94 5.47 -10.47
N VAL A 165 -7.86 4.39 -9.70
CA VAL A 165 -7.72 4.46 -8.23
C VAL A 165 -6.25 4.56 -7.85
N CYS A 166 -5.38 3.68 -8.39
CA CYS A 166 -3.97 3.59 -8.00
C CYS A 166 -2.98 3.79 -9.14
N SER A 167 -3.47 4.12 -10.35
CA SER A 167 -2.67 4.32 -11.56
C SER A 167 -1.88 3.09 -12.03
N MET A 168 -2.19 1.88 -11.52
CA MET A 168 -1.63 0.63 -12.02
C MET A 168 -2.00 0.45 -13.48
N ILE A 169 -1.02 0.07 -14.30
CA ILE A 169 -1.23 -0.24 -15.71
C ILE A 169 -1.23 -1.76 -15.89
N TYR A 170 -2.35 -2.29 -16.40
CA TYR A 170 -2.41 -3.65 -16.89
C TYR A 170 -1.70 -3.72 -18.24
N ASP A 171 -0.71 -4.61 -18.37
CA ASP A 171 -0.02 -4.87 -19.64
C ASP A 171 -0.36 -6.30 -20.14
N PRO A 172 -0.95 -6.42 -21.33
CA PRO A 172 -1.23 -7.73 -21.92
C PRO A 172 -0.01 -8.64 -22.01
N LYS A 173 1.20 -8.11 -22.15
CA LYS A 173 2.42 -8.93 -22.25
C LYS A 173 2.66 -9.75 -21.01
N ASP A 174 2.32 -9.20 -19.86
CA ASP A 174 2.53 -9.83 -18.55
C ASP A 174 1.29 -10.64 -18.14
N GLY A 175 0.09 -10.19 -18.52
CA GLY A 175 -1.16 -10.75 -18.05
C GLY A 175 -1.34 -10.56 -16.54
N ASP A 176 -2.00 -11.51 -15.91
CA ASP A 176 -2.11 -11.65 -14.45
C ASP A 176 -2.32 -13.15 -14.13
N PRO A 177 -1.26 -13.96 -14.20
CA PRO A 177 -1.35 -15.40 -13.99
C PRO A 177 -1.90 -15.79 -12.62
N ASP A 178 -1.68 -14.97 -11.59
CA ASP A 178 -2.18 -15.21 -10.23
C ASP A 178 -3.73 -15.12 -10.18
N SER A 179 -4.32 -14.30 -11.04
CA SER A 179 -5.78 -14.21 -11.22
C SER A 179 -6.28 -15.05 -12.39
N GLY A 180 -5.44 -15.90 -12.99
CA GLY A 180 -5.81 -16.77 -14.12
C GLY A 180 -5.88 -16.06 -15.47
N ILE A 181 -5.22 -14.91 -15.62
CA ILE A 181 -5.14 -14.17 -16.88
C ILE A 181 -3.79 -14.47 -17.56
N GLU A 182 -3.82 -15.24 -18.62
CA GLU A 182 -2.60 -15.62 -19.34
C GLU A 182 -1.90 -14.42 -20.00
N PRO A 183 -0.55 -14.42 -20.07
CA PRO A 183 0.20 -13.46 -20.85
C PRO A 183 -0.30 -13.40 -22.30
N GLY A 184 -0.43 -12.21 -22.85
CA GLY A 184 -0.97 -11.96 -24.17
C GLY A 184 -2.46 -11.62 -24.18
N THR A 185 -3.15 -11.65 -23.04
CA THR A 185 -4.58 -11.33 -22.93
C THR A 185 -4.80 -9.81 -22.97
N PRO A 186 -5.49 -9.25 -23.98
CA PRO A 186 -5.81 -7.82 -23.99
C PRO A 186 -6.72 -7.42 -22.83
N PHE A 187 -6.58 -6.19 -22.33
CA PHE A 187 -7.37 -5.68 -21.19
C PHE A 187 -8.89 -5.86 -21.41
N GLU A 188 -9.37 -5.64 -22.62
CA GLU A 188 -10.78 -5.78 -22.97
C GLU A 188 -11.30 -7.22 -22.79
N SER A 189 -10.42 -8.21 -22.95
CA SER A 189 -10.75 -9.64 -22.91
C SER A 189 -10.69 -10.25 -21.51
N ILE A 190 -10.17 -9.56 -20.50
CA ILE A 190 -10.16 -10.07 -19.14
C ILE A 190 -11.57 -10.08 -18.54
N PRO A 191 -11.89 -10.98 -17.58
CA PRO A 191 -13.21 -11.06 -16.95
C PRO A 191 -13.64 -9.74 -16.29
N ASP A 192 -14.94 -9.43 -16.29
CA ASP A 192 -15.46 -8.18 -15.72
C ASP A 192 -15.39 -8.14 -14.16
N ASP A 193 -15.28 -9.30 -13.55
CA ASP A 193 -15.09 -9.46 -12.10
C ASP A 193 -13.62 -9.40 -11.67
N TRP A 194 -12.69 -9.30 -12.61
CA TRP A 194 -11.28 -9.12 -12.31
C TRP A 194 -11.05 -7.80 -11.53
N CYS A 195 -10.13 -7.86 -10.58
CA CYS A 195 -9.76 -6.73 -9.73
C CYS A 195 -8.30 -6.36 -9.94
N CYS A 196 -8.02 -5.08 -9.80
CA CYS A 196 -6.65 -4.56 -9.78
C CYS A 196 -5.80 -5.30 -8.74
N THR A 197 -4.67 -5.84 -9.15
CA THR A 197 -3.75 -6.58 -8.28
C THR A 197 -3.08 -5.71 -7.20
N ILE A 198 -3.11 -4.39 -7.39
CA ILE A 198 -2.49 -3.43 -6.46
C ILE A 198 -3.50 -2.92 -5.42
N CYS A 199 -4.70 -2.49 -5.85
CA CYS A 199 -5.65 -1.80 -4.96
C CYS A 199 -7.01 -2.49 -4.85
N GLY A 200 -7.22 -3.64 -5.49
CA GLY A 200 -8.48 -4.37 -5.45
C GLY A 200 -9.65 -3.70 -6.19
N ALA A 201 -9.43 -2.56 -6.85
CA ALA A 201 -10.47 -1.90 -7.63
C ALA A 201 -10.93 -2.79 -8.79
N ARG A 202 -12.23 -2.86 -9.05
CA ARG A 202 -12.78 -3.68 -10.13
C ARG A 202 -12.34 -3.19 -11.51
N LYS A 203 -12.34 -4.08 -12.51
CA LYS A 203 -12.06 -3.76 -13.92
C LYS A 203 -12.76 -2.50 -14.40
N ALA A 204 -13.98 -2.24 -13.97
CA ALA A 204 -14.75 -1.04 -14.32
C ALA A 204 -14.08 0.30 -13.87
N SER A 205 -13.12 0.24 -12.96
CA SER A 205 -12.32 1.41 -12.55
C SER A 205 -11.13 1.68 -13.46
N PHE A 206 -10.92 0.87 -14.49
CA PHE A 206 -9.87 1.07 -15.46
C PHE A 206 -10.39 1.81 -16.68
N VAL A 207 -9.48 2.49 -17.36
CA VAL A 207 -9.69 3.09 -18.68
C VAL A 207 -8.54 2.69 -19.59
N PRO A 208 -8.74 2.72 -20.93
CA PRO A 208 -7.65 2.51 -21.88
C PRO A 208 -6.50 3.48 -21.58
N TYR A 209 -5.29 2.95 -21.47
CA TYR A 209 -4.12 3.78 -21.19
C TYR A 209 -3.79 4.66 -22.40
N ARG A 210 -3.64 5.96 -22.15
CA ARG A 210 -3.16 6.97 -23.09
C ARG A 210 -1.99 7.70 -22.47
N GLU A 211 -0.88 7.82 -23.20
CA GLU A 211 0.31 8.52 -22.69
C GLU A 211 0.06 9.99 -22.28
N ALA A 212 -0.98 10.60 -22.83
CA ALA A 212 -1.35 11.98 -22.51
C ALA A 212 -2.08 12.19 -21.18
N GLU A 213 -2.66 11.13 -20.58
CA GLU A 213 -3.49 11.25 -19.36
C GLU A 213 -2.69 11.40 -18.05
N LEU A 214 -1.37 11.12 -18.07
CA LEU A 214 -0.48 11.40 -16.93
C LEU A 214 -0.16 12.89 -16.72
N LYS A 215 -0.63 13.78 -17.59
CA LYS A 215 -0.33 15.23 -17.53
C LYS A 215 -1.36 16.05 -16.75
N THR A 216 -2.41 15.46 -16.23
CA THR A 216 -3.57 16.20 -15.64
C THR A 216 -4.06 15.62 -14.30
N ALA A 217 -3.26 14.80 -13.61
CA ALA A 217 -3.61 14.29 -12.27
C ALA A 217 -2.62 14.79 -11.22
#